data_edb10cba25a0ae8766a5f1ff40decdf5
#
_entry.id   edb10cba25a0ae8766a5f1ff40decdf5
#
_cell.length_a   1.000
_cell.length_b   1.000
_cell.length_c   1.000
_cell.angle_alpha   90.00
_cell.angle_beta   90.00
_cell.angle_gamma   90.00
#
_symmetry.space_group_name_H-M   'P 1'
#
loop_
_entity.id
_entity.type
_entity.pdbx_description
1 polymer ?
#
loop_
_entity_poly.entity_id
_entity_poly.type
_entity_poly.pdbx_seq_one_letter_code
_entity_poly.pdbx_strand_id
1 'polypeptide(L)'
;MGDWLQAHKDLPLDQQMKLLESEPSFKKLPADRQAALRERLKKFNSLTPDKREQALQRMEFLSKLTSQQRQELRSANEQLKGLPPDRQVAVHTALRHLRQMPPAERQQVIQSDRFRSTFSDQEQKLISQLAELNPQEGGTAQGGQPK
;
A
#
# COMPACT_ATOMS: atom_id res chain seq x y z
N MET A 1 -13.57 -4.04 4.39
CA MET A 1 -12.91 -5.31 4.72
C MET A 1 -11.76 -5.18 5.71
N GLY A 2 -10.99 -4.11 5.64
CA GLY A 2 -9.89 -3.87 6.57
C GLY A 2 -10.30 -3.87 8.03
N ASP A 3 -11.38 -3.19 8.38
CA ASP A 3 -11.88 -3.14 9.75
C ASP A 3 -12.33 -4.52 10.24
N TRP A 4 -12.97 -5.29 9.36
CA TRP A 4 -13.39 -6.66 9.66
C TRP A 4 -12.19 -7.56 9.95
N LEU A 5 -11.15 -7.48 9.11
CA LEU A 5 -9.91 -8.23 9.29
C LEU A 5 -9.20 -7.82 10.59
N GLN A 6 -9.16 -6.52 10.88
CA GLN A 6 -8.54 -6.02 12.12
C GLN A 6 -9.24 -6.59 13.35
N ALA A 7 -10.56 -6.63 13.32
CA ALA A 7 -11.35 -7.15 14.44
C ALA A 7 -11.19 -8.66 14.62
N HIS A 8 -10.88 -9.41 13.58
CA HIS A 8 -10.85 -10.87 13.60
C HIS A 8 -9.47 -11.47 13.30
N LYS A 9 -8.42 -10.65 13.29
CA LYS A 9 -7.07 -11.06 12.86
C LYS A 9 -6.47 -12.17 13.71
N ASP A 10 -6.88 -12.28 14.96
CA ASP A 10 -6.34 -13.27 15.89
C ASP A 10 -7.07 -14.61 15.87
N LEU A 11 -8.13 -14.71 15.08
CA LEU A 11 -8.90 -15.96 14.96
C LEU A 11 -8.28 -16.87 13.90
N PRO A 12 -8.41 -18.22 14.06
CA PRO A 12 -8.02 -19.14 13.02
C PRO A 12 -8.81 -18.93 11.73
N LEU A 13 -8.22 -19.34 10.60
CA LEU A 13 -8.82 -19.14 9.27
C LEU A 13 -10.22 -19.73 9.17
N ASP A 14 -10.44 -20.95 9.69
CA ASP A 14 -11.74 -21.60 9.63
C ASP A 14 -12.82 -20.83 10.37
N GLN A 15 -12.49 -20.22 11.52
CA GLN A 15 -13.42 -19.37 12.25
C GLN A 15 -13.68 -18.06 11.52
N GLN A 16 -12.63 -17.44 10.96
CA GLN A 16 -12.79 -16.27 10.13
C GLN A 16 -13.69 -16.53 8.93
N MET A 17 -13.52 -17.69 8.30
CA MET A 17 -14.33 -18.08 7.15
C MET A 17 -15.81 -18.22 7.52
N LYS A 18 -16.10 -18.88 8.64
CA LYS A 18 -17.46 -19.03 9.15
C LYS A 18 -18.10 -17.68 9.43
N LEU A 19 -17.35 -16.77 10.09
CA LEU A 19 -17.86 -15.43 10.38
C LEU A 19 -18.13 -14.64 9.12
N LEU A 20 -17.23 -14.70 8.15
CA LEU A 20 -17.42 -14.03 6.86
C LEU A 20 -18.68 -14.52 6.16
N GLU A 21 -18.86 -15.83 6.09
CA GLU A 21 -20.01 -16.46 5.44
C GLU A 21 -21.33 -16.18 6.16
N SER A 22 -21.28 -15.86 7.46
CA SER A 22 -22.47 -15.51 8.23
C SER A 22 -22.90 -14.04 8.04
N GLU A 23 -22.01 -13.19 7.52
CA GLU A 23 -22.32 -11.78 7.35
C GLU A 23 -23.42 -11.56 6.32
N PRO A 24 -24.49 -10.80 6.66
CA PRO A 24 -25.56 -10.52 5.70
C PRO A 24 -25.09 -9.84 4.43
N SER A 25 -24.12 -8.93 4.55
CA SER A 25 -23.55 -8.22 3.41
C SER A 25 -22.82 -9.16 2.47
N PHE A 26 -22.13 -10.16 3.00
CA PHE A 26 -21.46 -11.19 2.20
C PHE A 26 -22.46 -12.04 1.44
N LYS A 27 -23.55 -12.45 2.10
CA LYS A 27 -24.58 -13.29 1.49
C LYS A 27 -25.28 -12.61 0.31
N LYS A 28 -25.31 -11.29 0.30
CA LYS A 28 -25.90 -10.50 -0.78
C LYS A 28 -25.01 -10.35 -2.00
N LEU A 29 -23.74 -10.73 -1.90
CA LEU A 29 -22.80 -10.60 -3.01
C LEU A 29 -23.02 -11.70 -4.05
N PRO A 30 -22.73 -11.41 -5.34
CA PRO A 30 -22.67 -12.45 -6.36
C PRO A 30 -21.66 -13.54 -6.01
N ALA A 31 -21.87 -14.75 -6.54
CA ALA A 31 -21.04 -15.91 -6.22
C ALA A 31 -19.53 -15.69 -6.52
N ASP A 32 -19.23 -15.01 -7.63
CA ASP A 32 -17.85 -14.68 -8.00
C ASP A 32 -17.19 -13.73 -7.00
N ARG A 33 -17.94 -12.77 -6.48
CA ARG A 33 -17.46 -11.86 -5.44
C ARG A 33 -17.23 -12.58 -4.12
N GLN A 34 -18.15 -13.49 -3.75
CA GLN A 34 -17.97 -14.30 -2.56
C GLN A 34 -16.72 -15.16 -2.65
N ALA A 35 -16.49 -15.80 -3.80
CA ALA A 35 -15.30 -16.61 -4.03
C ALA A 35 -14.02 -15.75 -3.95
N ALA A 36 -14.04 -14.56 -4.53
CA ALA A 36 -12.90 -13.65 -4.48
C ALA A 36 -12.55 -13.24 -3.04
N LEU A 37 -13.56 -12.97 -2.21
CA LEU A 37 -13.35 -12.60 -0.81
C LEU A 37 -12.78 -13.78 0.00
N ARG A 38 -13.27 -14.99 -0.25
CA ARG A 38 -12.71 -16.20 0.41
C ARG A 38 -11.23 -16.38 0.06
N GLU A 39 -10.88 -16.21 -1.21
CA GLU A 39 -9.49 -16.31 -1.64
C GLU A 39 -8.60 -15.23 -1.03
N ARG A 40 -9.11 -14.00 -0.94
CA ARG A 40 -8.38 -12.91 -0.27
C ARG A 40 -8.12 -13.22 1.19
N LEU A 41 -9.11 -13.78 1.88
CA LEU A 41 -8.97 -14.17 3.29
C LEU A 41 -7.91 -15.24 3.46
N LYS A 42 -7.91 -16.25 2.60
CA LYS A 42 -6.89 -17.30 2.60
C LYS A 42 -5.49 -16.73 2.38
N LYS A 43 -5.35 -15.86 1.38
CA LYS A 43 -4.07 -15.19 1.09
C LYS A 43 -3.58 -14.36 2.26
N PHE A 44 -4.47 -13.61 2.90
CA PHE A 44 -4.13 -12.81 4.06
C PHE A 44 -3.58 -13.69 5.18
N ASN A 45 -4.22 -14.82 5.46
CA ASN A 45 -3.79 -15.74 6.51
C ASN A 45 -2.53 -16.52 6.15
N SER A 46 -2.16 -16.60 4.86
CA SER A 46 -0.91 -17.23 4.45
C SER A 46 0.29 -16.30 4.62
N LEU A 47 0.06 -15.01 4.85
CA LEU A 47 1.14 -14.05 5.07
C LEU A 47 1.78 -14.23 6.44
N THR A 48 3.05 -13.84 6.55
CA THR A 48 3.71 -13.76 7.86
C THR A 48 3.02 -12.70 8.72
N PRO A 49 3.14 -12.77 10.07
CA PRO A 49 2.54 -11.76 10.94
C PRO A 49 2.90 -10.32 10.57
N ASP A 50 4.16 -10.07 10.22
CA ASP A 50 4.62 -8.74 9.83
C ASP A 50 3.93 -8.27 8.54
N LYS A 51 3.81 -9.14 7.56
CA LYS A 51 3.14 -8.81 6.30
C LYS A 51 1.64 -8.61 6.46
N ARG A 52 1.02 -9.37 7.38
CA ARG A 52 -0.40 -9.15 7.72
C ARG A 52 -0.60 -7.77 8.33
N GLU A 53 0.27 -7.38 9.24
CA GLU A 53 0.21 -6.05 9.85
C GLU A 53 0.38 -4.94 8.81
N GLN A 54 1.35 -5.07 7.92
CA GLN A 54 1.56 -4.12 6.83
C GLN A 54 0.32 -4.04 5.91
N ALA A 55 -0.28 -5.18 5.61
CA ALA A 55 -1.49 -5.22 4.79
C ALA A 55 -2.66 -4.49 5.46
N LEU A 56 -2.82 -4.68 6.77
CA LEU A 56 -3.87 -4.01 7.53
C LEU A 56 -3.65 -2.49 7.59
N GLN A 57 -2.41 -2.08 7.84
CA GLN A 57 -2.06 -0.65 7.85
C GLN A 57 -2.32 0.00 6.50
N ARG A 58 -1.99 -0.72 5.43
CA ARG A 58 -2.24 -0.24 4.07
C ARG A 58 -3.73 -0.10 3.78
N MET A 59 -4.53 -1.08 4.19
CA MET A 59 -5.98 -1.02 4.03
C MET A 59 -6.57 0.15 4.82
N GLU A 60 -6.12 0.35 6.04
CA GLU A 60 -6.55 1.47 6.87
C GLU A 60 -6.19 2.81 6.21
N PHE A 61 -4.96 2.93 5.74
CA PHE A 61 -4.52 4.13 5.03
C PHE A 61 -5.41 4.42 3.81
N LEU A 62 -5.64 3.40 2.97
CA LEU A 62 -6.46 3.55 1.77
C LEU A 62 -7.90 3.93 2.10
N SER A 63 -8.44 3.45 3.24
CA SER A 63 -9.80 3.78 3.64
C SER A 63 -9.97 5.25 4.03
N LYS A 64 -8.90 5.90 4.45
CA LYS A 64 -8.91 7.32 4.84
C LYS A 64 -8.77 8.26 3.65
N LEU A 65 -8.39 7.76 2.49
CA LEU A 65 -8.24 8.58 1.29
C LEU A 65 -9.59 8.93 0.70
N THR A 66 -9.68 10.14 0.12
CA THR A 66 -10.83 10.50 -0.71
C THR A 66 -10.86 9.67 -1.98
N SER A 67 -12.01 9.64 -2.66
CA SER A 67 -12.12 8.96 -3.95
C SER A 67 -11.12 9.49 -4.97
N GLN A 68 -10.92 10.81 -4.99
CA GLN A 68 -9.96 11.46 -5.87
C GLN A 68 -8.53 11.01 -5.55
N GLN A 69 -8.16 11.03 -4.28
CA GLN A 69 -6.82 10.59 -3.84
C GLN A 69 -6.54 9.13 -4.22
N ARG A 70 -7.54 8.26 -4.05
CA ARG A 70 -7.41 6.85 -4.44
C ARG A 70 -7.21 6.69 -5.95
N GLN A 71 -7.91 7.50 -6.73
CA GLN A 71 -7.77 7.50 -8.18
C GLN A 71 -6.39 8.01 -8.60
N GLU A 72 -5.90 9.08 -7.98
CA GLU A 72 -4.56 9.61 -8.20
C GLU A 72 -3.48 8.58 -7.89
N LEU A 73 -3.62 7.90 -6.76
CA LEU A 73 -2.69 6.83 -6.37
C LEU A 73 -2.69 5.68 -7.38
N ARG A 74 -3.86 5.27 -7.83
CA ARG A 74 -3.99 4.20 -8.83
C ARG A 74 -3.35 4.60 -10.14
N SER A 75 -3.63 5.81 -10.61
CA SER A 75 -3.05 6.36 -11.83
C SER A 75 -1.52 6.44 -11.75
N ALA A 76 -1.01 6.94 -10.63
CA ALA A 76 0.44 7.02 -10.41
C ALA A 76 1.10 5.63 -10.43
N ASN A 77 0.47 4.64 -9.79
CA ASN A 77 1.00 3.28 -9.79
C ASN A 77 0.99 2.67 -11.20
N GLU A 78 -0.02 2.95 -12.01
CA GLU A 78 -0.07 2.48 -13.38
C GLU A 78 1.00 3.13 -14.25
N GLN A 79 1.22 4.42 -14.08
CA GLN A 79 2.31 5.11 -14.77
C GLN A 79 3.67 4.53 -14.39
N LEU A 80 3.85 4.21 -13.11
CA LEU A 80 5.07 3.56 -12.63
C LEU A 80 5.30 2.21 -13.29
N LYS A 81 4.26 1.40 -13.40
CA LYS A 81 4.34 0.09 -14.07
C LYS A 81 4.67 0.22 -15.56
N GLY A 82 4.31 1.32 -16.18
CA GLY A 82 4.63 1.59 -17.59
C GLY A 82 6.06 2.00 -17.85
N LEU A 83 6.84 2.30 -16.81
CA LEU A 83 8.24 2.66 -16.97
C LEU A 83 9.10 1.42 -17.28
N PRO A 84 10.26 1.61 -17.96
CA PRO A 84 11.23 0.52 -18.11
C PRO A 84 11.65 -0.06 -16.75
N PRO A 85 12.05 -1.36 -16.68
CA PRO A 85 12.37 -2.00 -15.39
C PRO A 85 13.46 -1.29 -14.60
N ASP A 86 14.49 -0.77 -15.24
CA ASP A 86 15.55 -0.02 -14.57
C ASP A 86 15.04 1.29 -13.96
N ARG A 87 14.10 1.96 -14.65
CA ARG A 87 13.50 3.18 -14.15
C ARG A 87 12.52 2.91 -13.01
N GLN A 88 11.80 1.81 -13.07
CA GLN A 88 10.94 1.38 -11.95
C GLN A 88 11.77 1.18 -10.68
N VAL A 89 12.91 0.51 -10.78
CA VAL A 89 13.82 0.29 -9.65
C VAL A 89 14.32 1.62 -9.10
N ALA A 90 14.73 2.55 -9.97
CA ALA A 90 15.22 3.86 -9.57
C ALA A 90 14.14 4.65 -8.81
N VAL A 91 12.90 4.65 -9.31
CA VAL A 91 11.78 5.33 -8.67
C VAL A 91 11.44 4.70 -7.31
N HIS A 92 11.38 3.37 -7.24
CA HIS A 92 11.12 2.67 -5.97
C HIS A 92 12.20 2.96 -4.93
N THR A 93 13.46 2.99 -5.34
CA THR A 93 14.57 3.30 -4.44
C THR A 93 14.46 4.73 -3.90
N ALA A 94 14.16 5.69 -4.78
CA ALA A 94 13.96 7.08 -4.39
C ALA A 94 12.78 7.23 -3.42
N LEU A 95 11.67 6.57 -3.70
CA LEU A 95 10.49 6.58 -2.81
C LEU A 95 10.82 6.03 -1.44
N ARG A 96 11.56 4.93 -1.38
CA ARG A 96 11.98 4.33 -0.11
C ARG A 96 12.79 5.31 0.72
N HIS A 97 13.75 5.98 0.11
CA HIS A 97 14.59 6.96 0.81
C HIS A 97 13.78 8.18 1.25
N LEU A 98 12.92 8.70 0.39
CA LEU A 98 12.10 9.89 0.69
C LEU A 98 11.13 9.63 1.84
N ARG A 99 10.55 8.44 1.90
CA ARG A 99 9.60 8.10 2.96
C ARG A 99 10.26 8.00 4.34
N GLN A 100 11.56 7.74 4.37
CA GLN A 100 12.32 7.70 5.61
C GLN A 100 12.72 9.09 6.12
N MET A 101 12.57 10.12 5.29
CA MET A 101 12.95 11.48 5.63
C MET A 101 11.80 12.27 6.23
N PRO A 102 12.09 13.23 7.14
CA PRO A 102 11.08 14.21 7.54
C PRO A 102 10.57 15.01 6.34
N PRO A 103 9.34 15.55 6.39
CA PRO A 103 8.77 16.27 5.24
C PRO A 103 9.61 17.42 4.73
N ALA A 104 10.29 18.17 5.62
CA ALA A 104 11.13 19.30 5.21
C ALA A 104 12.35 18.84 4.41
N GLU A 105 13.02 17.77 4.85
CA GLU A 105 14.15 17.19 4.13
C GLU A 105 13.71 16.60 2.81
N ARG A 106 12.56 15.96 2.78
CA ARG A 106 11.99 15.39 1.57
C ARG A 106 11.80 16.45 0.49
N GLN A 107 11.25 17.60 0.86
CA GLN A 107 11.06 18.71 -0.07
C GLN A 107 12.37 19.25 -0.61
N GLN A 108 13.39 19.35 0.24
CA GLN A 108 14.72 19.79 -0.20
C GLN A 108 15.32 18.84 -1.23
N VAL A 109 15.19 17.53 -1.02
CA VAL A 109 15.68 16.52 -1.96
C VAL A 109 14.96 16.61 -3.29
N ILE A 110 13.62 16.71 -3.28
CA ILE A 110 12.82 16.81 -4.49
C ILE A 110 13.15 18.06 -5.30
N GLN A 111 13.52 19.14 -4.63
CA GLN A 111 13.85 20.40 -5.30
C GLN A 111 15.33 20.49 -5.68
N SER A 112 16.17 19.53 -5.28
CA SER A 112 17.60 19.57 -5.57
C SER A 112 17.89 19.34 -7.06
N ASP A 113 18.99 19.92 -7.53
CA ASP A 113 19.44 19.75 -8.90
C ASP A 113 19.79 18.30 -9.21
N ARG A 114 20.35 17.60 -8.24
CA ARG A 114 20.68 16.17 -8.38
C ARG A 114 19.45 15.34 -8.66
N PHE A 115 18.38 15.57 -7.92
CA PHE A 115 17.11 14.87 -8.13
C PHE A 115 16.54 15.17 -9.51
N ARG A 116 16.51 16.45 -9.88
CA ARG A 116 15.98 16.88 -11.17
C ARG A 116 16.77 16.36 -12.36
N SER A 117 18.08 16.19 -12.20
CA SER A 117 18.92 15.65 -13.27
C SER A 117 18.85 14.12 -13.35
N THR A 118 18.51 13.45 -12.25
CA THR A 118 18.43 12.00 -12.18
C THR A 118 17.10 11.48 -12.75
N PHE A 119 16.00 12.21 -12.56
CA PHE A 119 14.66 11.79 -12.94
C PHE A 119 14.07 12.73 -13.98
N SER A 120 13.29 12.17 -14.91
CA SER A 120 12.53 12.96 -15.87
C SER A 120 11.42 13.75 -15.16
N ASP A 121 10.84 14.74 -15.84
CA ASP A 121 9.74 15.52 -15.29
C ASP A 121 8.57 14.64 -14.86
N GLN A 122 8.23 13.63 -15.66
CA GLN A 122 7.19 12.69 -15.36
C GLN A 122 7.54 11.86 -14.12
N GLU A 123 8.77 11.37 -14.03
CA GLU A 123 9.24 10.59 -12.89
C GLU A 123 9.27 11.41 -11.62
N GLN A 124 9.72 12.67 -11.70
CA GLN A 124 9.70 13.60 -10.57
C GLN A 124 8.28 13.79 -10.02
N LYS A 125 7.33 13.97 -10.92
CA LYS A 125 5.92 14.13 -10.55
C LYS A 125 5.35 12.89 -9.90
N LEU A 126 5.65 11.72 -10.46
CA LEU A 126 5.25 10.42 -9.88
C LEU A 126 5.81 10.24 -8.47
N ILE A 127 7.10 10.51 -8.29
CA ILE A 127 7.76 10.36 -7.01
C ILE A 127 7.13 11.29 -5.98
N SER A 128 6.89 12.56 -6.34
CA SER A 128 6.26 13.52 -5.44
C SER A 128 4.85 13.08 -5.03
N GLN A 129 4.04 12.64 -5.98
CA GLN A 129 2.67 12.18 -5.71
C GLN A 129 2.67 10.94 -4.80
N LEU A 130 3.48 9.95 -5.12
CA LEU A 130 3.52 8.71 -4.35
C LEU A 130 4.11 8.91 -2.96
N ALA A 131 5.09 9.79 -2.81
CA ALA A 131 5.66 10.11 -1.49
C ALA A 131 4.65 10.80 -0.59
N GLU A 132 3.80 11.67 -1.14
CA GLU A 132 2.76 12.36 -0.37
C GLU A 132 1.58 11.46 -0.04
N LEU A 133 1.16 10.64 -1.01
CA LEU A 133 -0.05 9.80 -0.86
C LEU A 133 0.18 8.55 -0.02
N ASN A 134 1.42 8.09 0.12
CA ASN A 134 1.71 6.88 0.88
C ASN A 134 2.99 7.03 1.73
N PRO A 135 2.97 7.95 2.70
CA PRO A 135 4.17 8.21 3.51
C PRO A 135 4.52 7.09 4.48
N GLN A 136 3.62 6.13 4.71
CA GLN A 136 3.79 5.15 5.78
C GLN A 136 4.55 3.89 5.38
N GLU A 137 4.73 3.63 4.10
CA GLU A 137 5.51 2.46 3.68
C GLU A 137 6.97 2.53 4.11
N GLY A 138 7.50 3.73 4.29
CA GLY A 138 8.85 3.92 4.77
C GLY A 138 9.04 3.64 6.26
N GLY A 139 7.98 3.89 7.05
CA GLY A 139 8.06 3.71 8.50
C GLY A 139 8.14 2.25 8.93
N THR A 140 7.54 1.35 8.15
CA THR A 140 7.56 -0.08 8.48
C THR A 140 8.91 -0.74 8.23
N ALA A 141 9.72 -0.18 7.34
CA ALA A 141 11.05 -0.69 7.09
C ALA A 141 12.01 -0.41 8.26
N GLN A 142 11.72 0.61 9.06
CA GLN A 142 12.55 0.94 10.21
C GLN A 142 12.31 0.05 11.41
N GLY A 143 11.12 -0.49 11.54
CA GLY A 143 10.78 -1.36 12.66
C GLY A 143 11.48 -2.71 12.65
N GLY A 144 12.12 -3.06 11.56
CA GLY A 144 12.78 -4.34 11.40
C GLY A 144 14.30 -4.30 11.50
N GLN A 145 14.90 -3.20 11.91
CA GLN A 145 16.36 -3.17 12.03
C GLN A 145 16.78 -3.73 13.39
N PRO A 146 17.40 -4.90 13.40
CA PRO A 146 18.06 -5.36 14.61
C PRO A 146 19.30 -4.48 14.85
N LYS A 147 19.47 -4.09 16.05
CA LYS A 147 20.72 -3.45 16.44
C LYS A 147 21.81 -4.47 16.58
#